data_3cbc06ee0a4b3906c7c32272081a4aa2
#
_entry.id   3cbc06ee0a4b3906c7c32272081a4aa2
#
_cell.length_a   1.000
_cell.length_b   1.000
_cell.length_c   1.000
_cell.angle_alpha   90.00
_cell.angle_beta   90.00
_cell.angle_gamma   90.00
#
_symmetry.space_group_name_H-M   'P 1'
#
loop_
_entity.id
_entity.type
_entity.pdbx_description
1 polymer ?
#
loop_
_entity_poly.entity_id
_entity_poly.type
_entity_poly.pdbx_seq_one_letter_code
_entity_poly.pdbx_strand_id
1 'polypeptide(L)'
;EVSGRGVGLDVVQNMIQEVGGTINVETQLGQGTKFILKLPITLSVLRTLIVWVADEPYAFPLTRIEQTLIVEQDEIHSVEGKQYFRQGDNNIGLVHLSQVLGKPEKIKPSEKVNIVVIGDRINKYALVVDRFVGEQDLVIHKIDSRLGKIKDISSASVLGNGDPVLIFDVEDLIRSIDDIITGGRLKRIARSIKADISKKKRILVVDDSITVR
;
A
#
# COMPACT_ATOMS: atom_id res chain seq x y z
N GLU A 1 -13.20 -39.13 16.69
CA GLU A 1 -14.64 -38.83 16.89
C GLU A 1 -14.84 -38.22 18.28
N VAL A 2 -14.92 -36.89 18.36
CA VAL A 2 -15.16 -36.12 19.60
C VAL A 2 -16.64 -35.79 19.67
N SER A 3 -17.49 -36.78 19.45
CA SER A 3 -18.92 -36.66 19.58
C SER A 3 -19.37 -36.88 21.03
N GLY A 4 -20.07 -35.90 21.62
CA GLY A 4 -20.72 -36.02 22.91
C GLY A 4 -20.09 -35.27 24.09
N ARG A 5 -19.05 -34.43 23.92
CA ARG A 5 -18.44 -33.65 25.01
C ARG A 5 -18.94 -32.21 25.17
N GLY A 6 -20.04 -31.84 24.50
CA GLY A 6 -20.64 -30.49 24.60
C GLY A 6 -19.85 -29.38 23.91
N VAL A 7 -18.79 -29.70 23.19
CA VAL A 7 -17.87 -28.70 22.57
C VAL A 7 -18.42 -28.06 21.25
N GLY A 8 -19.51 -28.60 20.68
CA GLY A 8 -20.07 -28.09 19.42
C GLY A 8 -20.70 -26.71 19.54
N LEU A 9 -21.38 -26.43 20.64
CA LEU A 9 -22.02 -25.12 20.87
C LEU A 9 -21.00 -24.04 21.25
N ASP A 10 -19.94 -24.37 21.91
CA ASP A 10 -18.85 -23.44 22.24
C ASP A 10 -18.12 -22.97 20.97
N VAL A 11 -17.92 -23.89 20.01
CA VAL A 11 -17.34 -23.53 18.70
C VAL A 11 -18.29 -22.59 17.95
N VAL A 12 -19.58 -22.87 17.93
CA VAL A 12 -20.57 -22.00 17.27
C VAL A 12 -20.64 -20.64 17.94
N GLN A 13 -20.61 -20.57 19.27
CA GLN A 13 -20.61 -19.33 20.02
C GLN A 13 -19.37 -18.49 19.70
N ASN A 14 -18.18 -19.10 19.69
CA ASN A 14 -16.93 -18.40 19.33
C ASN A 14 -16.98 -17.87 17.90
N MET A 15 -17.42 -18.67 16.92
CA MET A 15 -17.54 -18.22 15.53
C MET A 15 -18.52 -17.04 15.37
N ILE A 16 -19.63 -17.04 16.09
CA ILE A 16 -20.60 -15.94 16.06
C ILE A 16 -20.02 -14.67 16.71
N GLN A 17 -19.28 -14.83 17.80
CA GLN A 17 -18.59 -13.71 18.46
C GLN A 17 -17.47 -13.12 17.61
N GLU A 18 -16.70 -13.94 16.90
CA GLU A 18 -15.64 -13.49 15.98
C GLU A 18 -16.18 -12.57 14.87
N VAL A 19 -17.39 -12.86 14.39
CA VAL A 19 -18.07 -12.00 13.40
C VAL A 19 -18.85 -10.85 14.05
N GLY A 20 -18.72 -10.64 15.36
CA GLY A 20 -19.41 -9.58 16.11
C GLY A 20 -20.90 -9.83 16.32
N GLY A 21 -21.34 -11.08 16.19
CA GLY A 21 -22.70 -11.51 16.44
C GLY A 21 -22.98 -11.92 17.88
N THR A 22 -24.24 -12.23 18.18
CA THR A 22 -24.68 -12.79 19.44
C THR A 22 -25.60 -14.00 19.21
N ILE A 23 -25.53 -14.99 20.11
CA ILE A 23 -26.38 -16.15 20.12
C ILE A 23 -27.18 -16.19 21.44
N ASN A 24 -28.49 -16.37 21.35
CA ASN A 24 -29.36 -16.61 22.49
C ASN A 24 -30.07 -17.94 22.29
N VAL A 25 -30.27 -18.67 23.37
CA VAL A 25 -30.95 -19.97 23.39
C VAL A 25 -32.15 -19.91 24.32
N GLU A 26 -33.32 -20.26 23.80
CA GLU A 26 -34.58 -20.37 24.53
C GLU A 26 -35.02 -21.85 24.50
N THR A 27 -35.20 -22.47 25.66
CA THR A 27 -35.62 -23.86 25.76
C THR A 27 -36.92 -23.97 26.56
N GLN A 28 -37.88 -24.70 26.03
CA GLN A 28 -39.14 -25.02 26.72
C GLN A 28 -39.35 -26.52 26.72
N LEU A 29 -39.46 -27.10 27.92
CA LEU A 29 -39.55 -28.53 28.10
C LEU A 29 -40.82 -29.07 27.36
N GLY A 30 -40.64 -30.08 26.53
CA GLY A 30 -41.72 -30.66 25.71
C GLY A 30 -42.08 -29.88 24.44
N GLN A 31 -41.54 -28.70 24.24
CA GLN A 31 -41.78 -27.87 23.06
C GLN A 31 -40.55 -27.67 22.18
N GLY A 32 -39.35 -27.95 22.71
CA GLY A 32 -38.09 -27.86 21.95
C GLY A 32 -37.18 -26.73 22.37
N THR A 33 -36.13 -26.50 21.55
CA THR A 33 -35.10 -25.47 21.76
C THR A 33 -35.05 -24.54 20.53
N LYS A 34 -35.05 -23.23 20.80
CA LYS A 34 -34.94 -22.18 19.78
C LYS A 34 -33.60 -21.49 19.91
N PHE A 35 -32.84 -21.46 18.84
CA PHE A 35 -31.59 -20.70 18.72
C PHE A 35 -31.85 -19.40 17.99
N ILE A 36 -31.48 -18.26 18.59
CA ILE A 36 -31.60 -16.93 18.01
C ILE A 36 -30.20 -16.40 17.75
N LEU A 37 -29.81 -16.35 16.49
CA LEU A 37 -28.52 -15.79 16.04
C LEU A 37 -28.76 -14.37 15.53
N LYS A 38 -28.09 -13.39 16.14
CA LYS A 38 -28.07 -12.01 15.64
C LYS A 38 -26.68 -11.78 15.07
N LEU A 39 -26.60 -11.62 13.76
CA LEU A 39 -25.35 -11.34 13.05
C LEU A 39 -25.39 -9.89 12.54
N PRO A 40 -24.28 -9.15 12.63
CA PRO A 40 -24.20 -7.83 12.00
C PRO A 40 -24.35 -8.00 10.48
N ILE A 41 -25.23 -7.20 9.88
CA ILE A 41 -25.46 -7.22 8.42
C ILE A 41 -24.32 -6.55 7.66
N THR A 42 -23.45 -5.84 8.37
CA THR A 42 -22.33 -5.09 7.80
C THR A 42 -21.10 -5.97 7.64
N LEU A 43 -21.05 -6.76 6.57
CA LEU A 43 -19.80 -6.95 5.89
C LEU A 43 -19.38 -5.55 5.44
N SER A 44 -18.37 -4.98 6.08
CA SER A 44 -17.81 -3.71 5.61
C SER A 44 -17.15 -3.99 4.27
N VAL A 45 -17.88 -3.73 3.18
CA VAL A 45 -17.37 -3.80 1.82
C VAL A 45 -16.72 -2.46 1.51
N LEU A 46 -15.49 -2.49 1.10
CA LEU A 46 -14.73 -1.32 0.70
C LEU A 46 -14.38 -1.41 -0.78
N ARG A 47 -14.75 -0.40 -1.54
CA ARG A 47 -14.33 -0.26 -2.92
C ARG A 47 -12.88 0.20 -2.97
N THR A 48 -12.04 -0.59 -3.64
CA THR A 48 -10.59 -0.43 -3.62
C THR A 48 -9.98 -0.50 -5.01
N LEU A 49 -8.81 0.12 -5.17
CA LEU A 49 -7.90 -0.11 -6.28
C LEU A 49 -6.83 -1.10 -5.83
N ILE A 50 -6.72 -2.22 -6.53
CA ILE A 50 -5.67 -3.21 -6.29
C ILE A 50 -4.44 -2.85 -7.12
N VAL A 51 -3.30 -2.81 -6.44
CA VAL A 51 -1.99 -2.56 -7.04
C VAL A 51 -1.00 -3.64 -6.62
N TRP A 52 0.05 -3.82 -7.40
CA TRP A 52 1.19 -4.65 -7.02
C TRP A 52 2.38 -3.80 -6.65
N VAL A 53 3.07 -4.21 -5.58
CA VAL A 53 4.29 -3.58 -5.09
C VAL A 53 5.24 -4.67 -4.61
N ALA A 54 6.42 -4.77 -5.20
CA ALA A 54 7.43 -5.78 -4.88
C ALA A 54 6.89 -7.22 -4.92
N ASP A 55 6.09 -7.52 -5.95
CA ASP A 55 5.41 -8.81 -6.20
C ASP A 55 4.33 -9.19 -5.17
N GLU A 56 3.83 -8.24 -4.39
CA GLU A 56 2.71 -8.45 -3.48
C GLU A 56 1.52 -7.53 -3.80
N PRO A 57 0.28 -8.01 -3.62
CA PRO A 57 -0.92 -7.20 -3.84
C PRO A 57 -1.21 -6.32 -2.63
N TYR A 58 -1.59 -5.07 -2.89
CA TYR A 58 -2.06 -4.10 -1.93
C TYR A 58 -3.33 -3.42 -2.45
N ALA A 59 -4.12 -2.87 -1.52
CA ALA A 59 -5.36 -2.19 -1.87
C ALA A 59 -5.40 -0.76 -1.31
N PHE A 60 -5.73 0.20 -2.17
CA PHE A 60 -6.06 1.56 -1.77
C PHE A 60 -7.57 1.74 -1.70
N PRO A 61 -8.14 2.31 -0.62
CA PRO A 61 -9.52 2.77 -0.64
C PRO A 61 -9.72 3.81 -1.75
N LEU A 62 -10.67 3.60 -2.67
CA LEU A 62 -10.91 4.54 -3.77
C LEU A 62 -11.27 5.94 -3.29
N THR A 63 -11.94 6.05 -2.14
CA THR A 63 -12.30 7.34 -1.52
C THR A 63 -11.08 8.17 -1.07
N ARG A 64 -9.89 7.57 -1.06
CA ARG A 64 -8.63 8.18 -0.62
C ARG A 64 -7.65 8.39 -1.77
N ILE A 65 -8.02 8.01 -2.99
CA ILE A 65 -7.25 8.24 -4.22
C ILE A 65 -7.79 9.51 -4.88
N GLU A 66 -6.92 10.43 -5.21
CA GLU A 66 -7.29 11.59 -6.04
C GLU A 66 -7.30 11.23 -7.53
N GLN A 67 -6.29 10.49 -7.95
CA GLN A 67 -6.10 10.15 -9.35
C GLN A 67 -5.15 8.96 -9.53
N THR A 68 -5.30 8.24 -10.63
CA THR A 68 -4.34 7.25 -11.13
C THR A 68 -3.81 7.69 -12.48
N LEU A 69 -2.51 7.55 -12.71
CA LEU A 69 -1.84 8.00 -13.92
C LEU A 69 -0.84 6.95 -14.41
N ILE A 70 -0.62 6.96 -15.71
CA ILE A 70 0.53 6.31 -16.33
C ILE A 70 1.31 7.42 -17.02
N VAL A 71 2.52 7.72 -16.55
CA VAL A 71 3.38 8.78 -17.08
C VAL A 71 4.59 8.17 -17.78
N GLU A 72 5.08 8.86 -18.79
CA GLU A 72 6.33 8.46 -19.43
C GLU A 72 7.52 8.85 -18.52
N GLN A 73 8.60 8.10 -18.61
CA GLN A 73 9.76 8.32 -17.74
C GLN A 73 10.45 9.68 -17.98
N ASP A 74 10.32 10.24 -19.19
CA ASP A 74 10.86 11.55 -19.56
C ASP A 74 10.07 12.73 -18.99
N GLU A 75 8.81 12.50 -18.55
CA GLU A 75 7.99 13.49 -17.84
C GLU A 75 8.39 13.62 -16.35
N ILE A 76 9.24 12.72 -15.86
CA ILE A 76 9.72 12.75 -14.48
C ILE A 76 10.96 13.64 -14.39
N HIS A 77 10.84 14.72 -13.62
CA HIS A 77 11.92 15.67 -13.38
C HIS A 77 12.59 15.39 -12.03
N SER A 78 13.87 15.79 -11.91
CA SER A 78 14.63 15.64 -10.68
C SER A 78 15.32 16.94 -10.30
N VAL A 79 15.08 17.42 -9.09
CA VAL A 79 15.75 18.60 -8.51
C VAL A 79 16.25 18.22 -7.11
N GLU A 80 17.52 18.46 -6.84
CA GLU A 80 18.18 18.18 -5.56
C GLU A 80 17.97 16.75 -5.03
N GLY A 81 17.88 15.78 -5.94
CA GLY A 81 17.66 14.37 -5.58
C GLY A 81 16.21 13.98 -5.31
N LYS A 82 15.26 14.93 -5.30
CA LYS A 82 13.82 14.67 -5.23
C LYS A 82 13.26 14.58 -6.63
N GLN A 83 12.37 13.63 -6.86
CA GLN A 83 11.71 13.47 -8.15
C GLN A 83 10.27 13.96 -8.07
N TYR A 84 9.80 14.54 -9.15
CA TYR A 84 8.44 15.04 -9.27
C TYR A 84 7.96 14.93 -10.72
N PHE A 85 6.67 14.86 -10.91
CA PHE A 85 6.05 15.07 -12.19
C PHE A 85 5.20 16.35 -12.15
N ARG A 86 5.03 16.97 -13.31
CA ARG A 86 4.26 18.21 -13.44
C ARG A 86 2.83 17.90 -13.83
N GLN A 87 1.88 18.34 -13.00
CA GLN A 87 0.45 18.28 -13.29
C GLN A 87 -0.10 19.71 -13.39
N GLY A 88 -0.29 20.20 -14.61
CA GLY A 88 -0.63 21.60 -14.83
C GLY A 88 0.46 22.52 -14.26
N ASP A 89 0.09 23.39 -13.33
CA ASP A 89 1.02 24.31 -12.66
C ASP A 89 1.63 23.73 -11.37
N ASN A 90 1.24 22.53 -10.96
CA ASN A 90 1.71 21.91 -9.72
C ASN A 90 2.78 20.85 -9.96
N ASN A 91 3.82 20.88 -9.12
CA ASN A 91 4.80 19.81 -9.04
C ASN A 91 4.41 18.85 -7.94
N ILE A 92 4.13 17.58 -8.28
CA ILE A 92 3.77 16.56 -7.32
C ILE A 92 4.98 15.66 -7.07
N GLY A 93 5.40 15.56 -5.81
CA GLY A 93 6.54 14.73 -5.43
C GLY A 93 6.28 13.25 -5.66
N LEU A 94 7.24 12.55 -6.28
CA LEU A 94 7.18 11.11 -6.51
C LEU A 94 7.90 10.35 -5.39
N VAL A 95 7.25 9.28 -4.93
CA VAL A 95 7.81 8.36 -3.95
C VAL A 95 7.54 6.93 -4.40
N HIS A 96 8.55 6.07 -4.36
CA HIS A 96 8.36 4.66 -4.65
C HIS A 96 7.66 3.97 -3.48
N LEU A 97 6.49 3.35 -3.71
CA LEU A 97 5.72 2.74 -2.62
C LEU A 97 6.48 1.58 -1.95
N SER A 98 7.28 0.82 -2.71
CA SER A 98 8.17 -0.20 -2.14
C SER A 98 9.14 0.36 -1.10
N GLN A 99 9.62 1.59 -1.31
CA GLN A 99 10.50 2.27 -0.37
C GLN A 99 9.80 2.63 0.93
N VAL A 100 8.56 3.10 0.86
CA VAL A 100 7.73 3.39 2.05
C VAL A 100 7.50 2.11 2.85
N LEU A 101 7.23 1.01 2.16
CA LEU A 101 7.01 -0.31 2.76
C LEU A 101 8.30 -1.02 3.20
N GLY A 102 9.47 -0.40 3.01
CA GLY A 102 10.77 -1.01 3.35
C GLY A 102 11.11 -2.25 2.52
N LYS A 103 10.50 -2.39 1.33
CA LYS A 103 10.72 -3.53 0.42
C LYS A 103 11.83 -3.24 -0.59
N PRO A 104 12.50 -4.29 -1.10
CA PRO A 104 13.50 -4.12 -2.15
C PRO A 104 12.83 -3.59 -3.43
N GLU A 105 13.41 -2.55 -4.00
CA GLU A 105 12.99 -2.05 -5.30
C GLU A 105 13.39 -3.06 -6.39
N LYS A 106 12.41 -3.53 -7.13
CA LYS A 106 12.61 -4.23 -8.39
C LYS A 106 12.41 -3.24 -9.54
N ILE A 107 13.41 -2.37 -9.75
CA ILE A 107 13.37 -1.43 -10.87
C ILE A 107 13.49 -2.25 -12.15
N LYS A 108 12.37 -2.53 -12.81
CA LYS A 108 12.37 -2.94 -14.21
C LYS A 108 12.48 -1.66 -15.03
N PRO A 109 13.45 -1.56 -15.96
CA PRO A 109 13.47 -0.45 -16.90
C PRO A 109 12.15 -0.51 -17.70
N SER A 110 11.26 0.41 -17.41
CA SER A 110 9.99 0.58 -18.11
C SER A 110 9.95 2.02 -18.60
N GLU A 111 9.51 2.23 -19.82
CA GLU A 111 9.29 3.56 -20.37
C GLU A 111 8.11 4.26 -19.66
N LYS A 112 7.23 3.46 -19.01
CA LYS A 112 6.02 3.94 -18.35
C LYS A 112 6.04 3.66 -16.85
N VAL A 113 5.56 4.61 -16.08
CA VAL A 113 5.50 4.57 -14.62
C VAL A 113 4.04 4.67 -14.18
N ASN A 114 3.58 3.69 -13.39
CA ASN A 114 2.23 3.68 -12.83
C ASN A 114 2.21 4.47 -11.52
N ILE A 115 1.31 5.41 -11.41
CA ILE A 115 1.25 6.36 -10.29
C ILE A 115 -0.15 6.39 -9.68
N VAL A 116 -0.22 6.28 -8.36
CA VAL A 116 -1.41 6.59 -7.56
C VAL A 116 -1.16 7.92 -6.86
N VAL A 117 -2.00 8.91 -7.12
CA VAL A 117 -1.94 10.20 -6.42
C VAL A 117 -2.84 10.12 -5.21
N ILE A 118 -2.24 10.34 -4.05
CA ILE A 118 -2.93 10.48 -2.77
C ILE A 118 -2.59 11.84 -2.17
N GLY A 119 -3.44 12.32 -1.28
CA GLY A 119 -3.17 13.59 -0.62
C GLY A 119 -4.09 13.86 0.55
N ASP A 120 -3.74 14.89 1.28
CA ASP A 120 -4.57 15.54 2.26
C ASP A 120 -4.88 16.98 1.79
N ARG A 121 -5.34 17.84 2.71
CA ARG A 121 -5.66 19.24 2.39
C ARG A 121 -4.44 20.09 2.03
N ILE A 122 -3.25 19.66 2.37
CA ILE A 122 -2.00 20.44 2.28
C ILE A 122 -1.02 19.81 1.30
N ASN A 123 -0.83 18.49 1.38
CA ASN A 123 0.21 17.77 0.65
C ASN A 123 -0.37 16.74 -0.31
N LYS A 124 0.21 16.65 -1.51
CA LYS A 124 -0.08 15.61 -2.50
C LYS A 124 1.17 14.83 -2.82
N TYR A 125 1.02 13.52 -2.89
CA TYR A 125 2.11 12.59 -3.20
C TYR A 125 1.71 11.65 -4.32
N ALA A 126 2.64 11.43 -5.23
CA ALA A 126 2.53 10.49 -6.32
C ALA A 126 3.29 9.21 -5.95
N LEU A 127 2.55 8.15 -5.67
CA LEU A 127 3.10 6.86 -5.30
C LEU A 127 3.31 6.00 -6.53
N VAL A 128 4.57 5.63 -6.79
CA VAL A 128 4.92 4.72 -7.86
C VAL A 128 4.64 3.30 -7.43
N VAL A 129 3.88 2.57 -8.24
CA VAL A 129 3.53 1.16 -8.06
C VAL A 129 3.99 0.34 -9.28
N ASP A 130 4.18 -0.98 -9.10
CA ASP A 130 4.67 -1.82 -10.18
C ASP A 130 3.63 -1.98 -11.29
N ARG A 131 2.36 -2.21 -10.91
CA ARG A 131 1.24 -2.31 -11.85
C ARG A 131 -0.11 -2.11 -11.17
N PHE A 132 -1.08 -1.67 -11.94
CA PHE A 132 -2.49 -1.70 -11.56
C PHE A 132 -3.10 -3.07 -11.88
N VAL A 133 -4.00 -3.56 -11.02
CA VAL A 133 -4.83 -4.72 -11.30
C VAL A 133 -6.23 -4.27 -11.72
N GLY A 134 -6.80 -3.32 -10.98
CA GLY A 134 -8.13 -2.77 -11.22
C GLY A 134 -8.89 -2.51 -9.93
N GLU A 135 -10.12 -2.03 -10.09
CA GLU A 135 -11.01 -1.77 -8.97
C GLU A 135 -11.71 -3.06 -8.54
N GLN A 136 -11.80 -3.28 -7.22
CA GLN A 136 -12.52 -4.41 -6.62
C GLN A 136 -13.21 -4.00 -5.32
N ASP A 137 -14.37 -4.60 -5.08
CA ASP A 137 -15.05 -4.52 -3.80
C ASP A 137 -14.52 -5.62 -2.87
N LEU A 138 -13.90 -5.22 -1.77
CA LEU A 138 -13.27 -6.12 -0.81
C LEU A 138 -14.04 -6.18 0.49
N VAL A 139 -14.23 -7.38 1.02
CA VAL A 139 -14.73 -7.59 2.38
C VAL A 139 -13.60 -7.33 3.36
N ILE A 140 -13.79 -6.35 4.25
CA ILE A 140 -12.78 -5.95 5.21
C ILE A 140 -12.74 -6.92 6.40
N HIS A 141 -11.55 -7.43 6.68
CA HIS A 141 -11.24 -8.15 7.90
C HIS A 141 -10.34 -7.28 8.79
N LYS A 142 -10.79 -7.04 10.01
CA LYS A 142 -9.94 -6.34 10.99
C LYS A 142 -8.73 -7.20 11.33
N ILE A 143 -7.58 -6.56 11.42
CA ILE A 143 -6.36 -7.21 11.87
C ILE A 143 -6.49 -7.52 13.36
N ASP A 144 -6.04 -8.70 13.79
CA ASP A 144 -6.09 -9.13 15.18
C ASP A 144 -5.36 -8.11 16.08
N SER A 145 -6.03 -7.65 17.12
CA SER A 145 -5.48 -6.65 18.06
C SER A 145 -4.19 -7.09 18.76
N ARG A 146 -3.93 -8.41 18.82
CA ARG A 146 -2.68 -8.98 19.37
C ARG A 146 -1.44 -8.63 18.54
N LEU A 147 -1.63 -8.33 17.25
CA LEU A 147 -0.54 -7.89 16.35
C LEU A 147 -0.19 -6.42 16.54
N GLY A 148 -0.98 -5.67 17.33
CA GLY A 148 -0.83 -4.24 17.49
C GLY A 148 -1.17 -3.49 16.19
N LYS A 149 -0.78 -2.22 16.14
CA LYS A 149 -0.96 -1.39 14.93
C LYS A 149 0.13 -1.74 13.92
N ILE A 150 -0.27 -2.21 12.75
CA ILE A 150 0.64 -2.41 11.62
C ILE A 150 0.78 -1.05 10.91
N LYS A 151 2.02 -0.62 10.73
CA LYS A 151 2.33 0.64 10.07
C LYS A 151 1.78 0.66 8.64
N ASP A 152 1.15 1.78 8.27
CA ASP A 152 0.60 2.05 6.93
C ASP A 152 -0.57 1.13 6.50
N ILE A 153 -1.04 0.23 7.38
CA ILE A 153 -2.10 -0.75 7.07
C ILE A 153 -3.28 -0.57 8.02
N SER A 154 -4.49 -0.49 7.45
CA SER A 154 -5.75 -0.36 8.19
C SER A 154 -6.42 -1.70 8.45
N SER A 155 -6.38 -2.59 7.47
CA SER A 155 -7.12 -3.85 7.47
C SER A 155 -6.58 -4.82 6.42
N ALA A 156 -7.15 -6.01 6.35
CA ALA A 156 -6.83 -7.03 5.37
C ALA A 156 -8.10 -7.53 4.66
N SER A 157 -7.92 -8.17 3.53
CA SER A 157 -8.98 -8.87 2.80
C SER A 157 -8.40 -10.08 2.07
N VAL A 158 -9.27 -10.82 1.38
CA VAL A 158 -8.89 -11.93 0.51
C VAL A 158 -9.43 -11.64 -0.89
N LEU A 159 -8.57 -11.74 -1.89
CA LEU A 159 -8.93 -11.59 -3.30
C LEU A 159 -9.74 -12.81 -3.79
N GLY A 160 -10.43 -12.67 -4.92
CA GLY A 160 -11.23 -13.75 -5.49
C GLY A 160 -10.47 -15.04 -5.83
N ASN A 161 -9.13 -14.96 -5.98
CA ASN A 161 -8.25 -16.11 -6.19
C ASN A 161 -7.75 -16.75 -4.88
N GLY A 162 -8.16 -16.21 -3.72
CA GLY A 162 -7.73 -16.70 -2.40
C GLY A 162 -6.48 -16.03 -1.83
N ASP A 163 -5.83 -15.14 -2.57
CA ASP A 163 -4.63 -14.44 -2.09
C ASP A 163 -5.00 -13.38 -1.05
N PRO A 164 -4.24 -13.25 0.04
CA PRO A 164 -4.44 -12.19 1.00
C PRO A 164 -4.00 -10.84 0.41
N VAL A 165 -4.72 -9.78 0.74
CA VAL A 165 -4.41 -8.41 0.35
C VAL A 165 -4.49 -7.50 1.57
N LEU A 166 -3.49 -6.63 1.73
CA LEU A 166 -3.45 -5.62 2.77
C LEU A 166 -4.03 -4.30 2.25
N ILE A 167 -4.86 -3.67 3.08
CA ILE A 167 -5.52 -2.41 2.74
C ILE A 167 -4.80 -1.27 3.45
N PHE A 168 -4.40 -0.26 2.69
CA PHE A 168 -3.65 0.88 3.22
C PHE A 168 -4.48 1.77 4.15
N ASP A 169 -3.82 2.24 5.21
CA ASP A 169 -4.20 3.46 5.94
C ASP A 169 -3.50 4.64 5.26
N VAL A 170 -4.25 5.38 4.43
CA VAL A 170 -3.66 6.45 3.62
C VAL A 170 -3.14 7.62 4.48
N GLU A 171 -3.75 7.89 5.64
CA GLU A 171 -3.27 8.94 6.55
C GLU A 171 -1.94 8.56 7.21
N ASP A 172 -1.81 7.29 7.60
CA ASP A 172 -0.56 6.75 8.13
C ASP A 172 0.53 6.74 7.04
N LEU A 173 0.15 6.35 5.81
CA LEU A 173 1.03 6.30 4.65
C LEU A 173 1.60 7.69 4.32
N ILE A 174 0.77 8.74 4.35
CA ILE A 174 1.21 10.13 4.15
C ILE A 174 2.24 10.51 5.20
N ARG A 175 2.01 10.20 6.49
CA ARG A 175 2.98 10.46 7.57
C ARG A 175 4.30 9.74 7.34
N SER A 176 4.25 8.48 6.89
CA SER A 176 5.45 7.70 6.57
C SER A 176 6.24 8.29 5.41
N ILE A 177 5.55 8.85 4.42
CA ILE A 177 6.16 9.55 3.28
C ILE A 177 6.87 10.82 3.77
N ASP A 178 6.20 11.63 4.60
CA ASP A 178 6.78 12.85 5.16
C ASP A 178 8.06 12.56 5.96
N ASP A 179 8.06 11.50 6.76
CA ASP A 179 9.24 11.05 7.52
C ASP A 179 10.42 10.67 6.61
N ILE A 180 10.13 10.01 5.48
CA ILE A 180 11.16 9.63 4.50
C ILE A 180 11.72 10.86 3.78
N ILE A 181 10.86 11.79 3.39
CA ILE A 181 11.23 13.03 2.69
C ILE A 181 12.08 13.92 3.61
N THR A 182 11.61 14.13 4.84
CA THR A 182 12.30 14.96 5.83
C THR A 182 13.61 14.33 6.30
N GLY A 183 13.63 13.01 6.41
CA GLY A 183 14.84 12.24 6.78
C GLY A 183 15.88 12.13 5.66
N GLY A 184 15.66 12.69 4.47
CA GLY A 184 16.60 12.66 3.34
C GLY A 184 16.87 11.26 2.77
N ARG A 185 15.99 10.30 3.00
CA ARG A 185 16.15 8.88 2.63
C ARG A 185 15.52 8.50 1.30
N LEU A 186 15.03 9.47 0.52
CA LEU A 186 14.43 9.19 -0.78
C LEU A 186 15.44 8.60 -1.76
N LYS A 187 15.10 7.45 -2.33
CA LYS A 187 15.83 6.86 -3.46
C LYS A 187 15.24 7.34 -4.78
N ARG A 188 16.08 7.44 -5.80
CA ARG A 188 15.64 7.85 -7.15
C ARG A 188 14.80 6.76 -7.81
N ILE A 189 13.66 7.12 -8.37
CA ILE A 189 12.72 6.24 -9.07
C ILE A 189 13.23 5.88 -10.46
N ALA A 190 13.86 6.83 -11.14
CA ALA A 190 14.43 6.64 -12.46
C ALA A 190 15.93 6.95 -12.40
N ARG A 191 16.78 6.00 -12.79
CA ARG A 191 18.10 6.34 -13.28
C ARG A 191 17.88 6.95 -14.66
N SER A 192 18.10 8.26 -14.80
CA SER A 192 18.12 8.85 -16.11
C SER A 192 19.19 8.11 -16.93
N ILE A 193 18.75 7.35 -17.92
CA ILE A 193 19.64 6.69 -18.90
C ILE A 193 20.53 7.74 -19.60
N LYS A 194 20.19 9.02 -19.53
CA LYS A 194 20.99 10.13 -20.05
C LYS A 194 22.12 10.62 -19.13
N ALA A 195 22.25 10.13 -17.90
CA ALA A 195 23.27 10.63 -16.96
C ALA A 195 24.55 9.77 -16.94
N ASP A 196 24.64 8.68 -17.67
CA ASP A 196 25.84 7.83 -17.65
C ASP A 196 26.72 7.89 -18.92
N ILE A 197 26.46 8.89 -19.77
CA ILE A 197 27.56 9.43 -20.54
C ILE A 197 28.23 10.49 -19.64
N SER A 198 28.87 10.06 -18.59
CA SER A 198 29.87 10.87 -17.93
C SER A 198 30.96 11.08 -18.99
N LYS A 199 30.83 12.14 -19.76
CA LYS A 199 32.00 12.73 -20.43
C LYS A 199 33.03 12.89 -19.32
N LYS A 200 34.00 11.96 -19.27
CA LYS A 200 35.16 12.10 -18.42
C LYS A 200 35.64 13.53 -18.63
N LYS A 201 35.44 14.38 -17.61
CA LYS A 201 35.94 15.75 -17.67
C LYS A 201 37.44 15.62 -17.80
N ARG A 202 37.97 15.94 -18.97
CA ARG A 202 39.43 16.04 -19.16
C ARG A 202 39.83 17.37 -18.57
N ILE A 203 40.56 17.32 -17.46
CA ILE A 203 41.20 18.50 -16.88
C ILE A 203 42.60 18.56 -17.51
N LEU A 204 42.85 19.58 -18.27
CA LEU A 204 44.18 19.89 -18.76
C LEU A 204 44.88 20.72 -17.66
N VAL A 205 45.90 20.12 -17.02
CA VAL A 205 46.77 20.83 -16.12
C VAL A 205 48.00 21.26 -16.95
N VAL A 206 48.19 22.56 -17.08
CA VAL A 206 49.39 23.15 -17.71
C VAL A 206 50.27 23.67 -16.58
N ASP A 207 51.47 23.09 -16.43
CA ASP A 207 52.51 23.53 -15.49
C ASP A 207 53.71 23.93 -16.33
N ASP A 208 54.31 25.10 -16.05
CA ASP A 208 55.49 25.64 -16.67
C ASP A 208 56.79 25.17 -15.98
N SER A 209 56.65 24.34 -14.96
CA SER A 209 57.77 23.78 -14.18
C SER A 209 58.49 22.67 -14.95
N ILE A 210 59.75 22.85 -15.21
CA ILE A 210 60.68 21.90 -15.90
C ILE A 210 60.93 20.63 -15.04
N THR A 211 60.37 20.53 -13.85
CA THR A 211 60.65 19.47 -12.86
C THR A 211 59.61 18.35 -12.81
N VAL A 212 58.57 18.37 -13.58
CA VAL A 212 57.61 17.25 -13.65
C VAL A 212 58.10 16.24 -14.69
N ARG A 213 58.69 15.16 -14.20
CA ARG A 213 58.96 13.94 -14.97
C ARG A 213 57.85 12.93 -14.79
#